data_c4736bed06e93f4b532e1dc93a36b147
#
_entry.id   c4736bed06e93f4b532e1dc93a36b147
#
_cell.length_a   1.000
_cell.length_b   1.000
_cell.length_c   1.000
_cell.angle_alpha   90.00
_cell.angle_beta   90.00
_cell.angle_gamma   90.00
#
_symmetry.space_group_name_H-M   'P 1'
#
loop_
_entity.id
_entity.type
_entity.pdbx_description
1 polymer ?
#
loop_
_entity_poly.entity_id
_entity_poly.type
_entity_poly.pdbx_seq_one_letter_code
_entity_poly.pdbx_strand_id
1 'polypeptide(L)'
;GLRLLGETLGFAFVLEATRSALIANDAIELEFAVTERFAELSSALDCQCLYAGSTTTDDGGRTYRIRIRDADCGDVIERLESGAGVSDCQCLDHHDTGCLIGLTVDDPAPEILADAGVNLRSLVAEDGESRLVVEAPEDIDVGELRSRLAEYYGPVRLVSKQHGRRAKAVDPIGDELTDRLTDKQLTVLETASELGYYDWPREATAEEVAAEVGIASSTLHQHLRAAEGKLVAAFFDSRR
;
A
#
# COMPACT_ATOMS: atom_id res chain seq x y z
N GLY A 1 -23.84 14.96 -14.96
CA GLY A 1 -23.26 13.62 -14.67
C GLY A 1 -21.90 13.65 -13.95
N LEU A 2 -21.04 14.61 -14.29
CA LEU A 2 -19.67 14.70 -13.74
C LEU A 2 -19.59 15.26 -12.30
N ARG A 3 -20.58 16.01 -11.86
CA ARG A 3 -20.61 16.55 -10.49
C ARG A 3 -20.95 15.50 -9.43
N LEU A 4 -21.81 14.54 -9.75
CA LEU A 4 -22.15 13.44 -8.82
C LEU A 4 -21.00 12.44 -8.62
N LEU A 5 -20.17 12.21 -9.64
CA LEU A 5 -19.01 11.30 -9.53
C LEU A 5 -17.90 11.87 -8.62
N GLY A 6 -17.70 13.19 -8.64
CA GLY A 6 -16.73 13.85 -7.77
C GLY A 6 -17.14 13.82 -6.28
N GLU A 7 -18.42 13.99 -5.99
CA GLU A 7 -18.94 13.95 -4.62
C GLU A 7 -18.93 12.52 -4.04
N THR A 8 -19.20 11.49 -4.84
CA THR A 8 -19.21 10.08 -4.39
C THR A 8 -17.80 9.56 -4.13
N LEU A 9 -16.82 9.93 -4.96
CA LEU A 9 -15.42 9.56 -4.76
C LEU A 9 -14.78 10.31 -3.57
N GLY A 10 -15.13 11.59 -3.39
CA GLY A 10 -14.71 12.36 -2.22
C GLY A 10 -15.28 11.80 -0.91
N PHE A 11 -16.54 11.34 -0.93
CA PHE A 11 -17.20 10.78 0.26
C PHE A 11 -16.64 9.40 0.63
N ALA A 12 -16.31 8.55 -0.34
CA ALA A 12 -15.67 7.26 -0.09
C ALA A 12 -14.27 7.43 0.50
N PHE A 13 -13.49 8.39 -0.01
CA PHE A 13 -12.15 8.70 0.49
C PHE A 13 -12.19 9.28 1.92
N VAL A 14 -13.16 10.15 2.20
CA VAL A 14 -13.38 10.72 3.54
C VAL A 14 -13.88 9.67 4.53
N LEU A 15 -14.75 8.74 4.11
CA LEU A 15 -15.22 7.63 4.95
C LEU A 15 -14.09 6.65 5.29
N GLU A 16 -13.21 6.35 4.36
CA GLU A 16 -12.05 5.47 4.58
C GLU A 16 -11.00 6.13 5.47
N ALA A 17 -10.71 7.41 5.24
CA ALA A 17 -9.83 8.21 6.10
C ALA A 17 -10.42 8.44 7.50
N THR A 18 -11.75 8.68 7.60
CA THR A 18 -12.44 8.88 8.90
C THR A 18 -12.55 7.57 9.67
N ARG A 19 -12.74 6.44 8.99
CA ARG A 19 -12.74 5.11 9.60
C ARG A 19 -11.35 4.76 10.13
N SER A 20 -10.29 5.04 9.37
CA SER A 20 -8.91 4.91 9.82
C SER A 20 -8.56 5.83 11.00
N ALA A 21 -9.10 7.06 11.04
CA ALA A 21 -8.86 8.00 12.13
C ALA A 21 -9.60 7.62 13.44
N LEU A 22 -10.76 6.95 13.35
CA LEU A 22 -11.52 6.49 14.51
C LEU A 22 -10.94 5.21 15.16
N ILE A 23 -10.16 4.43 14.39
CA ILE A 23 -9.50 3.20 14.88
C ILE A 23 -8.12 3.52 15.48
N ALA A 24 -7.60 4.73 15.31
CA ALA A 24 -6.20 5.10 15.58
C ALA A 24 -5.76 5.05 17.06
N ASN A 25 -6.65 4.80 18.02
CA ASN A 25 -6.26 4.82 19.44
C ASN A 25 -6.06 3.43 20.08
N ASP A 26 -6.62 2.35 19.50
CA ASP A 26 -6.58 0.99 20.09
C ASP A 26 -6.39 -0.08 18.99
N ALA A 27 -5.61 0.20 17.95
CA ALA A 27 -5.31 -0.76 16.88
C ALA A 27 -3.94 -1.42 17.09
N ILE A 28 -3.86 -2.68 16.68
CA ILE A 28 -2.60 -3.44 16.61
C ILE A 28 -2.23 -3.72 15.15
N GLU A 29 -0.95 -3.81 14.90
CA GLU A 29 -0.41 -4.28 13.63
C GLU A 29 0.02 -5.75 13.78
N LEU A 30 -0.41 -6.57 12.84
CA LEU A 30 -0.04 -7.98 12.76
C LEU A 30 0.65 -8.24 11.42
N GLU A 31 1.79 -8.92 11.48
CA GLU A 31 2.51 -9.38 10.30
C GLU A 31 2.45 -10.90 10.23
N PHE A 32 1.94 -11.41 9.11
CA PHE A 32 1.90 -12.84 8.82
C PHE A 32 2.81 -13.19 7.64
N ALA A 33 3.49 -14.31 7.75
CA ALA A 33 4.15 -14.95 6.61
C ALA A 33 3.23 -16.05 6.08
N VAL A 34 2.98 -16.02 4.77
CA VAL A 34 2.13 -16.97 4.05
C VAL A 34 2.83 -17.42 2.76
N THR A 35 2.47 -18.61 2.29
CA THR A 35 2.86 -19.07 0.96
C THR A 35 1.61 -19.11 0.09
N GLU A 36 1.55 -18.22 -0.88
CA GLU A 36 0.41 -18.09 -1.79
C GLU A 36 0.93 -17.78 -3.21
N ARG A 37 0.05 -17.53 -4.18
CA ARG A 37 0.42 -17.39 -5.60
C ARG A 37 1.53 -16.37 -5.88
N PHE A 38 1.58 -15.25 -5.15
CA PHE A 38 2.62 -14.25 -5.36
C PHE A 38 3.97 -14.68 -4.78
N ALA A 39 3.96 -15.44 -3.68
CA ALA A 39 5.14 -16.10 -3.16
C ALA A 39 5.72 -17.10 -4.19
N GLU A 40 4.84 -17.93 -4.78
CA GLU A 40 5.25 -18.87 -5.83
C GLU A 40 5.77 -18.14 -7.08
N LEU A 41 5.11 -17.03 -7.48
CA LEU A 41 5.53 -16.20 -8.59
C LEU A 41 6.90 -15.58 -8.33
N SER A 42 7.11 -15.01 -7.13
CA SER A 42 8.37 -14.35 -6.76
C SER A 42 9.56 -15.33 -6.81
N SER A 43 9.36 -16.56 -6.34
CA SER A 43 10.38 -17.60 -6.42
C SER A 43 10.62 -18.10 -7.85
N ALA A 44 9.58 -18.17 -8.68
CA ALA A 44 9.68 -18.69 -10.03
C ALA A 44 10.38 -17.73 -11.00
N LEU A 45 10.18 -16.42 -10.82
CA LEU A 45 10.69 -15.37 -11.70
C LEU A 45 11.78 -14.50 -11.07
N ASP A 46 12.21 -14.81 -9.84
CA ASP A 46 13.19 -14.02 -9.07
C ASP A 46 12.78 -12.55 -9.01
N CYS A 47 11.51 -12.28 -8.64
CA CYS A 47 10.90 -10.98 -8.69
C CYS A 47 10.25 -10.59 -7.35
N GLN A 48 9.94 -9.31 -7.20
CA GLN A 48 9.19 -8.80 -6.07
C GLN A 48 7.76 -8.44 -6.50
N CYS A 49 6.76 -8.90 -5.75
CA CYS A 49 5.35 -8.57 -5.94
C CYS A 49 4.84 -7.69 -4.79
N LEU A 50 4.25 -6.54 -5.10
CA LEU A 50 3.78 -5.57 -4.13
C LEU A 50 2.30 -5.25 -4.38
N TYR A 51 1.48 -5.39 -3.36
CA TYR A 51 0.07 -5.00 -3.43
C TYR A 51 -0.07 -3.49 -3.58
N ALA A 52 -0.72 -3.04 -4.65
CA ALA A 52 -0.94 -1.63 -4.97
C ALA A 52 -2.43 -1.21 -4.85
N GLY A 53 -3.26 -2.07 -4.27
CA GLY A 53 -4.67 -1.79 -4.04
C GLY A 53 -5.61 -2.76 -4.74
N SER A 54 -6.91 -2.61 -4.50
CA SER A 54 -7.95 -3.38 -5.18
C SER A 54 -9.17 -2.52 -5.49
N THR A 55 -9.94 -2.94 -6.49
CA THR A 55 -11.22 -2.36 -6.87
C THR A 55 -12.26 -3.44 -6.95
N THR A 56 -13.51 -3.14 -6.53
CA THR A 56 -14.64 -4.05 -6.72
C THR A 56 -15.16 -3.90 -8.14
N THR A 57 -15.42 -5.01 -8.80
CA THR A 57 -16.04 -5.05 -10.13
C THR A 57 -17.57 -4.95 -10.03
N ASP A 58 -18.27 -4.60 -11.13
CA ASP A 58 -19.72 -4.41 -11.15
C ASP A 58 -20.52 -5.69 -10.84
N ASP A 59 -19.92 -6.85 -11.05
CA ASP A 59 -20.46 -8.18 -10.75
C ASP A 59 -20.14 -8.65 -9.30
N GLY A 60 -19.51 -7.81 -8.50
CA GLY A 60 -19.14 -8.11 -7.11
C GLY A 60 -17.80 -8.81 -6.96
N GLY A 61 -17.09 -9.09 -8.05
CA GLY A 61 -15.72 -9.61 -8.04
C GLY A 61 -14.72 -8.55 -7.54
N ARG A 62 -13.47 -8.94 -7.40
CA ARG A 62 -12.40 -8.05 -6.97
C ARG A 62 -11.21 -8.15 -7.91
N THR A 63 -10.76 -6.99 -8.42
CA THR A 63 -9.53 -6.87 -9.19
C THR A 63 -8.46 -6.27 -8.31
N TYR A 64 -7.35 -6.98 -8.17
CA TYR A 64 -6.16 -6.55 -7.46
C TYR A 64 -5.20 -5.86 -8.41
N ARG A 65 -4.57 -4.80 -7.94
CA ARG A 65 -3.43 -4.18 -8.62
C ARG A 65 -2.17 -4.62 -7.89
N ILE A 66 -1.28 -5.26 -8.64
CA ILE A 66 -0.02 -5.78 -8.11
C ILE A 66 1.11 -5.17 -8.93
N ARG A 67 2.03 -4.53 -8.26
CA ARG A 67 3.28 -4.08 -8.88
C ARG A 67 4.28 -5.21 -8.84
N ILE A 68 4.89 -5.46 -9.97
CA ILE A 68 5.96 -6.43 -10.15
C ILE A 68 7.25 -5.66 -10.40
N ARG A 69 8.32 -6.02 -9.71
CA ARG A 69 9.68 -5.53 -9.95
C ARG A 69 10.54 -6.70 -10.37
N ASP A 70 11.50 -6.43 -11.25
CA ASP A 70 12.54 -7.36 -11.71
C ASP A 70 12.03 -8.55 -12.53
N ALA A 71 10.84 -8.44 -13.18
CA ALA A 71 10.35 -9.43 -14.12
C ALA A 71 9.63 -8.79 -15.32
N ASP A 72 9.63 -9.50 -16.45
CA ASP A 72 8.88 -9.13 -17.65
C ASP A 72 7.38 -9.36 -17.46
N CYS A 73 6.57 -8.42 -17.96
CA CYS A 73 5.11 -8.48 -17.79
C CYS A 73 4.47 -9.69 -18.49
N GLY A 74 5.01 -10.10 -19.63
CA GLY A 74 4.53 -11.26 -20.38
C GLY A 74 4.73 -12.56 -19.61
N ASP A 75 5.92 -12.76 -19.04
CA ASP A 75 6.26 -13.94 -18.23
C ASP A 75 5.36 -14.01 -16.97
N VAL A 76 5.12 -12.86 -16.34
CA VAL A 76 4.22 -12.74 -15.17
C VAL A 76 2.80 -13.13 -15.51
N ILE A 77 2.24 -12.60 -16.62
CA ILE A 77 0.87 -12.90 -17.04
C ILE A 77 0.73 -14.38 -17.39
N GLU A 78 1.63 -14.93 -18.21
CA GLU A 78 1.62 -16.35 -18.59
C GLU A 78 1.64 -17.26 -17.35
N ARG A 79 2.46 -16.91 -16.36
CA ARG A 79 2.57 -17.69 -15.13
C ARG A 79 1.31 -17.61 -14.27
N LEU A 80 0.71 -16.42 -14.13
CA LEU A 80 -0.49 -16.23 -13.35
C LEU A 80 -1.73 -16.86 -14.01
N GLU A 81 -1.90 -16.71 -15.32
CA GLU A 81 -3.01 -17.32 -16.07
C GLU A 81 -2.97 -18.85 -16.04
N SER A 82 -1.79 -19.44 -15.90
CA SER A 82 -1.65 -20.89 -15.72
C SER A 82 -2.08 -21.38 -14.33
N GLY A 83 -2.28 -20.46 -13.37
CA GLY A 83 -2.68 -20.73 -12.00
C GLY A 83 -4.19 -20.96 -11.84
N ALA A 84 -4.59 -21.74 -10.84
CA ALA A 84 -6.00 -21.96 -10.54
C ALA A 84 -6.67 -20.69 -9.97
N GLY A 85 -7.92 -20.43 -10.34
CA GLY A 85 -8.75 -19.37 -9.77
C GLY A 85 -8.46 -17.97 -10.29
N VAL A 86 -7.64 -17.82 -11.36
CA VAL A 86 -7.47 -16.57 -12.09
C VAL A 86 -8.53 -16.47 -13.17
N SER A 87 -9.34 -15.42 -13.15
CA SER A 87 -10.38 -15.17 -14.14
C SER A 87 -9.97 -14.14 -15.19
N ASP A 88 -9.07 -13.22 -14.84
CA ASP A 88 -8.52 -12.21 -15.74
C ASP A 88 -7.16 -11.74 -15.23
N CYS A 89 -6.20 -11.51 -16.12
CA CYS A 89 -4.91 -10.93 -15.83
C CYS A 89 -4.48 -10.01 -16.99
N GLN A 90 -4.20 -8.76 -16.70
CA GLN A 90 -3.82 -7.78 -17.72
C GLN A 90 -2.70 -6.86 -17.25
N CYS A 91 -1.82 -6.46 -18.18
CA CYS A 91 -0.85 -5.41 -17.93
C CYS A 91 -1.54 -4.05 -17.94
N LEU A 92 -1.48 -3.33 -16.82
CA LEU A 92 -2.04 -1.99 -16.70
C LEU A 92 -1.01 -0.91 -17.03
N ASP A 93 0.26 -1.17 -16.71
CA ASP A 93 1.37 -0.27 -16.99
C ASP A 93 2.68 -1.07 -17.10
N HIS A 94 3.62 -0.57 -17.87
CA HIS A 94 4.91 -1.22 -18.13
C HIS A 94 6.06 -0.25 -17.90
N HIS A 95 7.08 -0.69 -17.16
CA HIS A 95 8.28 0.08 -16.84
C HIS A 95 9.55 -0.71 -17.18
N ASP A 96 10.70 -0.03 -17.25
CA ASP A 96 11.97 -0.67 -17.62
C ASP A 96 12.40 -1.81 -16.68
N THR A 97 11.93 -1.80 -15.42
CA THR A 97 12.30 -2.78 -14.39
C THR A 97 11.13 -3.59 -13.87
N GLY A 98 9.97 -3.57 -14.55
CA GLY A 98 8.80 -4.31 -14.10
C GLY A 98 7.49 -3.79 -14.67
N CYS A 99 6.37 -4.13 -14.04
CA CYS A 99 5.06 -3.74 -14.50
C CYS A 99 4.03 -3.60 -13.36
N LEU A 100 2.90 -2.98 -13.69
CA LEU A 100 1.69 -3.01 -12.88
C LEU A 100 0.68 -3.93 -13.57
N ILE A 101 0.21 -4.95 -12.87
CA ILE A 101 -0.82 -5.86 -13.38
C ILE A 101 -2.16 -5.64 -12.67
N GLY A 102 -3.24 -5.84 -13.41
CA GLY A 102 -4.59 -6.03 -12.88
C GLY A 102 -4.91 -7.52 -12.88
N LEU A 103 -5.27 -8.06 -11.73
CA LEU A 103 -5.53 -9.49 -11.53
C LEU A 103 -6.88 -9.69 -10.88
N THR A 104 -7.79 -10.41 -11.53
CA THR A 104 -9.07 -10.83 -10.97
C THR A 104 -8.99 -12.30 -10.59
N VAL A 105 -9.18 -12.56 -9.30
CA VAL A 105 -9.07 -13.90 -8.73
C VAL A 105 -10.21 -14.17 -7.76
N ASP A 106 -10.55 -15.44 -7.61
CA ASP A 106 -11.40 -15.94 -6.55
C ASP A 106 -10.52 -16.12 -5.29
N ASP A 107 -10.52 -15.10 -4.44
CA ASP A 107 -9.69 -15.04 -3.24
C ASP A 107 -10.55 -14.63 -2.03
N PRO A 108 -10.70 -15.51 -1.05
CA PRO A 108 -11.53 -15.25 0.13
C PRO A 108 -10.84 -14.36 1.19
N ALA A 109 -9.54 -14.10 1.10
CA ALA A 109 -8.83 -13.34 2.14
C ALA A 109 -9.46 -11.97 2.44
N PRO A 110 -9.89 -11.17 1.46
CA PRO A 110 -10.52 -9.89 1.75
C PRO A 110 -11.81 -10.01 2.57
N GLU A 111 -12.60 -11.05 2.33
CA GLU A 111 -13.82 -11.32 3.10
C GLU A 111 -13.47 -11.77 4.52
N ILE A 112 -12.49 -12.66 4.68
CA ILE A 112 -12.01 -13.12 5.99
C ILE A 112 -11.50 -11.94 6.82
N LEU A 113 -10.72 -11.03 6.21
CA LEU A 113 -10.20 -9.85 6.88
C LEU A 113 -11.32 -8.86 7.24
N ALA A 114 -12.26 -8.62 6.31
CA ALA A 114 -13.39 -7.71 6.53
C ALA A 114 -14.32 -8.21 7.65
N ASP A 115 -14.65 -9.49 7.65
CA ASP A 115 -15.46 -10.14 8.70
C ASP A 115 -14.82 -10.03 10.08
N ALA A 116 -13.50 -10.11 10.14
CA ALA A 116 -12.74 -9.94 11.37
C ALA A 116 -12.51 -8.47 11.76
N GLY A 117 -13.00 -7.50 10.97
CA GLY A 117 -12.76 -6.07 11.18
C GLY A 117 -11.30 -5.64 10.96
N VAL A 118 -10.58 -6.38 10.12
CA VAL A 118 -9.15 -6.24 9.87
C VAL A 118 -8.92 -5.55 8.53
N ASN A 119 -7.99 -4.62 8.47
CA ASN A 119 -7.63 -3.92 7.25
C ASN A 119 -6.26 -4.38 6.73
N LEU A 120 -6.19 -4.74 5.45
CA LEU A 120 -4.92 -4.99 4.77
C LEU A 120 -4.16 -3.68 4.62
N ARG A 121 -2.91 -3.65 5.10
CA ARG A 121 -1.98 -2.54 4.95
C ARG A 121 -1.01 -2.77 3.81
N SER A 122 -0.37 -3.91 3.79
CA SER A 122 0.52 -4.29 2.70
C SER A 122 0.57 -5.80 2.50
N LEU A 123 0.91 -6.20 1.27
CA LEU A 123 1.34 -7.54 0.94
C LEU A 123 2.55 -7.39 0.04
N VAL A 124 3.64 -8.03 0.44
CA VAL A 124 4.90 -8.09 -0.30
C VAL A 124 5.30 -9.55 -0.43
N ALA A 125 5.54 -10.00 -1.65
CA ALA A 125 6.07 -11.34 -1.93
C ALA A 125 7.46 -11.24 -2.55
N GLU A 126 8.41 -11.94 -1.96
CA GLU A 126 9.82 -12.00 -2.36
C GLU A 126 10.42 -13.32 -1.90
N ASP A 127 11.35 -13.88 -2.63
CA ASP A 127 12.07 -15.12 -2.28
C ASP A 127 11.17 -16.31 -1.91
N GLY A 128 9.97 -16.38 -2.47
CA GLY A 128 9.03 -17.49 -2.22
C GLY A 128 8.23 -17.38 -0.90
N GLU A 129 8.27 -16.25 -0.22
CA GLU A 129 7.46 -15.96 0.96
C GLU A 129 6.67 -14.65 0.75
N SER A 130 5.40 -14.63 1.12
CA SER A 130 4.61 -13.40 1.17
C SER A 130 4.46 -12.91 2.60
N ARG A 131 4.67 -11.61 2.80
CA ARG A 131 4.45 -10.91 4.06
C ARG A 131 3.17 -10.08 3.95
N LEU A 132 2.22 -10.44 4.78
CA LEU A 132 0.92 -9.81 4.89
C LEU A 132 0.89 -8.97 6.15
N VAL A 133 0.82 -7.64 6.03
CA VAL A 133 0.68 -6.72 7.16
C VAL A 133 -0.75 -6.23 7.23
N VAL A 134 -1.36 -6.39 8.38
CA VAL A 134 -2.75 -5.99 8.63
C VAL A 134 -2.87 -5.16 9.89
N GLU A 135 -3.83 -4.24 9.88
CA GLU A 135 -4.26 -3.50 11.07
C GLU A 135 -5.54 -4.12 11.61
N ALA A 136 -5.57 -4.39 12.89
CA ALA A 136 -6.66 -5.09 13.56
C ALA A 136 -7.04 -4.41 14.88
N PRO A 137 -8.27 -4.58 15.37
CA PRO A 137 -8.65 -4.20 16.73
C PRO A 137 -7.77 -4.90 17.78
N GLU A 138 -7.52 -4.24 18.91
CA GLU A 138 -6.65 -4.78 19.97
C GLU A 138 -7.18 -6.11 20.56
N ASP A 139 -8.51 -6.25 20.60
CA ASP A 139 -9.23 -7.41 21.15
C ASP A 139 -9.41 -8.57 20.17
N ILE A 140 -8.79 -8.49 18.96
CA ILE A 140 -8.91 -9.55 17.94
C ILE A 140 -8.35 -10.89 18.44
N ASP A 141 -9.05 -11.97 18.14
CA ASP A 141 -8.49 -13.31 18.28
C ASP A 141 -7.54 -13.63 17.10
N VAL A 142 -6.25 -13.38 17.33
CA VAL A 142 -5.19 -13.64 16.35
C VAL A 142 -5.10 -15.11 15.97
N GLY A 143 -5.45 -16.02 16.91
CA GLY A 143 -5.44 -17.45 16.68
C GLY A 143 -6.53 -17.87 15.69
N GLU A 144 -7.73 -17.35 15.86
CA GLU A 144 -8.87 -17.57 14.96
C GLU A 144 -8.58 -16.98 13.56
N LEU A 145 -8.14 -15.72 13.50
CA LEU A 145 -7.78 -15.08 12.22
C LEU A 145 -6.74 -15.91 11.45
N ARG A 146 -5.66 -16.32 12.14
CA ARG A 146 -4.64 -17.18 11.54
C ARG A 146 -5.20 -18.50 11.04
N SER A 147 -6.10 -19.14 11.80
CA SER A 147 -6.69 -20.42 11.42
C SER A 147 -7.57 -20.29 10.17
N ARG A 148 -8.38 -19.23 10.09
CA ARG A 148 -9.20 -18.94 8.92
C ARG A 148 -8.36 -18.66 7.67
N LEU A 149 -7.29 -17.90 7.79
CA LEU A 149 -6.35 -17.68 6.68
C LEU A 149 -5.66 -18.99 6.27
N ALA A 150 -5.30 -19.85 7.23
CA ALA A 150 -4.62 -21.11 6.97
C ALA A 150 -5.48 -22.15 6.24
N GLU A 151 -6.81 -22.05 6.28
CA GLU A 151 -7.72 -22.90 5.52
C GLU A 151 -7.56 -22.71 4.00
N TYR A 152 -7.12 -21.51 3.56
CA TYR A 152 -6.98 -21.16 2.15
C TYR A 152 -5.51 -21.14 1.68
N TYR A 153 -4.62 -20.59 2.52
CA TYR A 153 -3.22 -20.39 2.13
C TYR A 153 -2.27 -21.46 2.67
N GLY A 154 -2.82 -22.48 3.38
CA GLY A 154 -1.98 -23.46 4.05
C GLY A 154 -1.29 -22.86 5.29
N PRO A 155 -0.02 -23.20 5.58
CA PRO A 155 0.64 -22.73 6.80
C PRO A 155 0.76 -21.21 6.88
N VAL A 156 0.13 -20.60 7.88
CA VAL A 156 0.23 -19.16 8.19
C VAL A 156 1.01 -18.98 9.49
N ARG A 157 2.08 -18.21 9.43
CA ARG A 157 2.95 -17.93 10.57
C ARG A 157 2.84 -16.47 10.99
N LEU A 158 2.49 -16.22 12.26
CA LEU A 158 2.57 -14.88 12.82
C LEU A 158 4.05 -14.51 12.99
N VAL A 159 4.50 -13.43 12.37
CA VAL A 159 5.86 -12.91 12.42
C VAL A 159 5.99 -11.88 13.52
N SER A 160 5.05 -10.92 13.56
CA SER A 160 5.06 -9.85 14.58
C SER A 160 3.65 -9.45 15.00
N LYS A 161 3.53 -8.95 16.24
CA LYS A 161 2.37 -8.26 16.79
C LYS A 161 2.86 -7.00 17.47
N GLN A 162 2.42 -5.83 17.04
CA GLN A 162 2.84 -4.54 17.57
C GLN A 162 1.63 -3.73 18.03
N HIS A 163 1.76 -3.04 19.18
CA HIS A 163 0.74 -2.16 19.73
C HIS A 163 1.17 -0.71 19.49
N GLY A 164 0.27 0.08 18.94
CA GLY A 164 0.44 1.52 18.86
C GLY A 164 1.48 2.01 17.84
N ARG A 165 1.15 3.11 17.19
CA ARG A 165 1.98 3.94 16.33
C ARG A 165 2.84 3.21 15.28
N ARG A 166 2.27 3.13 14.08
CA ARG A 166 2.96 2.96 12.77
C ARG A 166 4.39 2.44 12.87
N ALA A 167 4.57 1.11 12.93
CA ALA A 167 5.73 0.54 12.31
C ALA A 167 5.70 0.97 10.83
N LYS A 168 6.84 1.22 10.22
CA LYS A 168 6.94 1.41 8.77
C LYS A 168 6.44 0.13 8.09
N ALA A 169 5.11 0.00 7.94
CA ALA A 169 4.58 -0.93 6.97
C ALA A 169 5.24 -0.55 5.65
N VAL A 170 5.76 -1.51 4.92
CA VAL A 170 6.15 -1.31 3.53
C VAL A 170 4.89 -0.80 2.85
N ASP A 171 4.80 0.52 2.67
CA ASP A 171 3.76 1.16 1.88
C ASP A 171 4.27 1.19 0.44
N PRO A 172 3.83 0.26 -0.41
CA PRO A 172 4.39 0.15 -1.78
C PRO A 172 4.15 1.42 -2.60
N ILE A 173 3.11 2.18 -2.26
CA ILE A 173 2.83 3.48 -2.88
C ILE A 173 3.69 4.56 -2.22
N GLY A 174 3.84 4.52 -0.90
CA GLY A 174 4.70 5.42 -0.16
C GLY A 174 6.17 5.22 -0.52
N ASP A 175 6.64 3.99 -0.63
CA ASP A 175 8.02 3.67 -1.01
C ASP A 175 8.32 4.14 -2.45
N GLU A 176 7.40 3.94 -3.41
CA GLU A 176 7.60 4.48 -4.76
C GLU A 176 7.61 6.01 -4.79
N LEU A 177 6.75 6.63 -4.01
CA LEU A 177 6.74 8.09 -3.89
C LEU A 177 8.03 8.59 -3.23
N THR A 178 8.55 7.87 -2.24
CA THR A 178 9.81 8.21 -1.56
C THR A 178 11.04 7.89 -2.42
N ASP A 179 11.04 6.81 -3.20
CA ASP A 179 12.12 6.45 -4.13
C ASP A 179 12.33 7.51 -5.23
N ARG A 180 11.29 8.28 -5.57
CA ARG A 180 11.41 9.42 -6.50
C ARG A 180 12.01 10.66 -5.85
N LEU A 181 12.08 10.70 -4.52
CA LEU A 181 12.64 11.82 -3.76
C LEU A 181 14.12 11.58 -3.50
N THR A 182 14.88 12.65 -3.41
CA THR A 182 16.22 12.56 -2.84
C THR A 182 16.13 12.55 -1.32
N ASP A 183 17.13 12.01 -0.61
CA ASP A 183 17.20 11.98 0.85
C ASP A 183 16.91 13.36 1.48
N LYS A 184 17.46 14.41 0.88
CA LYS A 184 17.22 15.80 1.30
C LYS A 184 15.77 16.24 1.13
N GLN A 185 15.11 15.83 0.03
CA GLN A 185 13.71 16.16 -0.24
C GLN A 185 12.79 15.39 0.71
N LEU A 186 13.10 14.14 0.98
CA LEU A 186 12.36 13.31 1.93
C LEU A 186 12.47 13.90 3.35
N THR A 187 13.68 14.16 3.84
CA THR A 187 13.90 14.76 5.17
C THR A 187 13.13 16.08 5.33
N VAL A 188 13.16 16.94 4.31
CA VAL A 188 12.46 18.22 4.35
C VAL A 188 10.95 18.05 4.41
N LEU A 189 10.37 17.11 3.64
CA LEU A 189 8.94 16.82 3.67
C LEU A 189 8.50 16.21 5.01
N GLU A 190 9.26 15.27 5.54
CA GLU A 190 9.00 14.63 6.83
C GLU A 190 9.00 15.66 7.95
N THR A 191 10.06 16.48 8.04
CA THR A 191 10.15 17.54 9.06
C THR A 191 9.04 18.57 8.94
N ALA A 192 8.68 18.97 7.70
CA ALA A 192 7.58 19.90 7.47
C ALA A 192 6.23 19.33 7.91
N SER A 193 5.99 18.03 7.66
CA SER A 193 4.79 17.33 8.08
C SER A 193 4.73 17.16 9.61
N GLU A 194 5.81 16.75 10.25
CA GLU A 194 5.89 16.53 11.70
C GLU A 194 5.69 17.81 12.50
N LEU A 195 6.16 18.96 11.97
CA LEU A 195 5.98 20.27 12.61
C LEU A 195 4.64 20.92 12.28
N GLY A 196 3.75 20.29 11.51
CA GLY A 196 2.44 20.83 11.17
C GLY A 196 2.49 21.99 10.15
N TYR A 197 3.52 22.06 9.31
CA TYR A 197 3.62 23.06 8.25
C TYR A 197 2.48 22.97 7.22
N TYR A 198 1.96 21.77 6.99
CA TYR A 198 0.85 21.50 6.07
C TYR A 198 -0.52 21.52 6.75
N ASP A 199 -0.58 21.71 8.06
CA ASP A 199 -1.84 21.72 8.81
C ASP A 199 -2.65 23.01 8.60
N TRP A 200 -3.94 22.93 8.90
CA TRP A 200 -4.82 24.10 8.90
C TRP A 200 -5.58 24.23 10.22
N PRO A 201 -5.33 25.28 11.03
CA PRO A 201 -4.27 26.30 10.84
C PRO A 201 -2.87 25.71 10.95
N ARG A 202 -1.87 26.34 10.29
CA ARG A 202 -0.47 25.90 10.35
C ARG A 202 0.06 26.00 11.77
N GLU A 203 0.78 24.94 12.19
CA GLU A 203 1.45 24.91 13.50
C GLU A 203 2.89 25.40 13.42
N ALA A 204 3.54 25.30 12.25
CA ALA A 204 4.89 25.81 12.01
C ALA A 204 5.00 26.68 10.77
N THR A 205 5.96 27.61 10.80
CA THR A 205 6.38 28.46 9.66
C THR A 205 7.49 27.81 8.85
N ALA A 206 7.71 28.29 7.63
CA ALA A 206 8.83 27.82 6.81
C ALA A 206 10.19 28.11 7.44
N GLU A 207 10.32 29.18 8.20
CA GLU A 207 11.53 29.56 8.92
C GLU A 207 11.85 28.57 10.04
N GLU A 208 10.84 28.11 10.77
CA GLU A 208 10.97 27.11 11.84
C GLU A 208 11.36 25.74 11.29
N VAL A 209 10.72 25.29 10.20
CA VAL A 209 11.09 24.05 9.52
C VAL A 209 12.53 24.13 8.96
N ALA A 210 12.90 25.27 8.35
CA ALA A 210 14.24 25.46 7.80
C ALA A 210 15.32 25.44 8.91
N ALA A 211 15.02 26.01 10.07
CA ALA A 211 15.91 25.99 11.23
C ALA A 211 16.10 24.58 11.77
N GLU A 212 15.04 23.77 11.86
CA GLU A 212 15.09 22.37 12.32
C GLU A 212 15.93 21.49 11.38
N VAL A 213 15.75 21.65 10.06
CA VAL A 213 16.54 20.91 9.05
C VAL A 213 17.98 21.45 8.92
N GLY A 214 18.27 22.64 9.45
CA GLY A 214 19.59 23.28 9.39
C GLY A 214 19.93 23.85 8.00
N ILE A 215 18.93 24.39 7.27
CA ILE A 215 19.09 24.98 5.94
C ILE A 215 18.48 26.41 5.89
N ALA A 216 18.81 27.16 4.83
CA ALA A 216 18.17 28.46 4.59
C ALA A 216 16.70 28.27 4.14
N SER A 217 15.81 29.19 4.53
CA SER A 217 14.39 29.17 4.16
C SER A 217 14.17 29.15 2.64
N SER A 218 14.99 29.85 1.86
CA SER A 218 14.96 29.78 0.39
C SER A 218 15.29 28.39 -0.15
N THR A 219 16.22 27.68 0.48
CA THR A 219 16.59 26.30 0.14
C THR A 219 15.49 25.32 0.53
N LEU A 220 14.85 25.54 1.68
CA LEU A 220 13.68 24.77 2.10
C LEU A 220 12.59 24.82 1.03
N HIS A 221 12.20 26.02 0.60
CA HIS A 221 11.17 26.18 -0.44
C HIS A 221 11.53 25.50 -1.76
N GLN A 222 12.81 25.49 -2.15
CA GLN A 222 13.25 24.78 -3.34
C GLN A 222 13.09 23.26 -3.19
N HIS A 223 13.47 22.68 -2.05
CA HIS A 223 13.31 21.26 -1.79
C HIS A 223 11.84 20.86 -1.68
N LEU A 224 11.02 21.61 -0.94
CA LEU A 224 9.58 21.35 -0.84
C LEU A 224 8.92 21.37 -2.22
N ARG A 225 9.14 22.42 -3.01
CA ARG A 225 8.51 22.54 -4.33
C ARG A 225 8.96 21.44 -5.30
N ALA A 226 10.23 21.03 -5.24
CA ALA A 226 10.73 19.93 -6.07
C ALA A 226 10.13 18.58 -5.63
N ALA A 227 10.02 18.35 -4.33
CA ALA A 227 9.42 17.16 -3.77
C ALA A 227 7.91 17.07 -4.07
N GLU A 228 7.17 18.13 -3.79
CA GLU A 228 5.73 18.25 -4.10
C GLU A 228 5.44 18.03 -5.58
N GLY A 229 6.28 18.61 -6.47
CA GLY A 229 6.15 18.41 -7.91
C GLY A 229 6.30 16.96 -8.33
N LYS A 230 7.26 16.23 -7.73
CA LYS A 230 7.45 14.79 -7.98
C LYS A 230 6.30 13.94 -7.45
N LEU A 231 5.78 14.25 -6.25
CA LEU A 231 4.63 13.56 -5.67
C LEU A 231 3.37 13.76 -6.51
N VAL A 232 3.12 15.00 -6.96
CA VAL A 232 1.99 15.33 -7.84
C VAL A 232 2.12 14.59 -9.19
N ALA A 233 3.31 14.59 -9.79
CA ALA A 233 3.56 13.87 -11.03
C ALA A 233 3.30 12.36 -10.86
N ALA A 234 3.85 11.75 -9.81
CA ALA A 234 3.63 10.34 -9.50
C ALA A 234 2.15 10.00 -9.29
N PHE A 235 1.41 10.88 -8.59
CA PHE A 235 -0.03 10.70 -8.39
C PHE A 235 -0.84 10.72 -9.68
N PHE A 236 -0.48 11.57 -10.65
CA PHE A 236 -1.17 11.63 -11.94
C PHE A 236 -0.68 10.56 -12.92
N ASP A 237 0.59 10.15 -12.85
CA ASP A 237 1.13 9.05 -13.65
C ASP A 237 0.47 7.71 -13.27
N SER A 238 0.20 7.49 -12.00
CA SER A 238 -0.51 6.29 -11.52
C SER A 238 -1.99 6.22 -11.94
N ARG A 239 -2.53 7.27 -12.56
CA ARG A 239 -3.92 7.39 -13.02
C ARG A 239 -4.07 7.35 -14.54
N ARG A 240 -2.99 7.27 -15.28
CA ARG A 240 -3.01 7.16 -16.76
C ARG A 240 -2.85 5.73 -17.19
#